data_43199dfa58701792d7ceb55f65cf2f54
#
_entry.id   43199dfa58701792d7ceb55f65cf2f54
#
_cell.length_a   1.000
_cell.length_b   1.000
_cell.length_c   1.000
_cell.angle_alpha   90.00
_cell.angle_beta   90.00
_cell.angle_gamma   90.00
#
_symmetry.space_group_name_H-M   'P 1'
#
loop_
_entity.id
_entity.type
_entity.pdbx_description
1 polymer ?
#
loop_
_entity_poly.entity_id
_entity_poly.type
_entity_poly.pdbx_seq_one_letter_code
_entity_poly.pdbx_strand_id
1 'polypeptide(L)'
;MAPLSGEWLEALKDEFHQPYYAKLYKTVMQEYQTRKIFPPADDMFNAFHFTPLSQVKVVILGQDPHHNDGQAHGLCFSVKRDVEVPPSLVNIYQELHDDLGCYIPDNGYLEKWAKQGVLMLNTVLTVRAHQANSHRGIGWEQFTDAAIRILNEQDRPIVFLLWGRPAQMKKSMLNNPKHLILEAPHPSPLSAYRGFFGCHHFSKTNEFLVQNGLDPIDWQIENKAEQENKE
;
A
#
# COMPACT_ATOMS: atom_id res chain seq x y z
N MET A 1 -13.85 10.85 -11.34
CA MET A 1 -13.18 10.29 -10.14
C MET A 1 -14.07 9.21 -9.54
N ALA A 2 -13.52 8.02 -9.30
CA ALA A 2 -14.24 6.96 -8.59
C ALA A 2 -14.29 7.30 -7.08
N PRO A 3 -15.46 7.57 -6.51
CA PRO A 3 -15.56 7.90 -5.10
C PRO A 3 -15.25 6.68 -4.23
N LEU A 4 -14.84 6.93 -2.99
CA LEU A 4 -14.72 5.86 -2.00
C LEU A 4 -16.09 5.23 -1.78
N SER A 5 -16.14 3.91 -1.64
CA SER A 5 -17.39 3.16 -1.51
C SER A 5 -17.24 1.98 -0.54
N GLY A 6 -18.37 1.33 -0.24
CA GLY A 6 -18.39 0.10 0.55
C GLY A 6 -18.02 0.30 2.03
N GLU A 7 -17.35 -0.72 2.58
CA GLU A 7 -17.01 -0.76 4.02
C GLU A 7 -16.10 0.40 4.45
N TRP A 8 -15.15 0.79 3.61
CA TRP A 8 -14.25 1.89 3.92
C TRP A 8 -14.96 3.25 3.92
N LEU A 9 -15.95 3.45 3.03
CA LEU A 9 -16.77 4.68 3.08
C LEU A 9 -17.50 4.77 4.41
N GLU A 10 -18.11 3.70 4.86
CA GLU A 10 -18.84 3.67 6.14
C GLU A 10 -17.87 3.90 7.32
N ALA A 11 -16.72 3.25 7.31
CA ALA A 11 -15.73 3.37 8.38
C ALA A 11 -15.10 4.77 8.47
N LEU A 12 -14.92 5.44 7.33
CA LEU A 12 -14.28 6.76 7.24
C LEU A 12 -15.27 7.92 7.12
N LYS A 13 -16.58 7.67 7.23
CA LYS A 13 -17.62 8.69 6.98
C LYS A 13 -17.43 9.96 7.80
N ASP A 14 -16.98 9.85 9.05
CA ASP A 14 -16.81 11.02 9.92
C ASP A 14 -15.70 11.95 9.42
N GLU A 15 -14.69 11.41 8.71
CA GLU A 15 -13.61 12.21 8.14
C GLU A 15 -14.11 13.16 7.05
N PHE A 16 -15.13 12.74 6.28
CA PHE A 16 -15.69 13.57 5.20
C PHE A 16 -16.42 14.83 5.72
N HIS A 17 -16.77 14.86 6.99
CA HIS A 17 -17.41 16.02 7.64
C HIS A 17 -16.40 16.93 8.36
N GLN A 18 -15.10 16.57 8.36
CA GLN A 18 -14.08 17.38 8.98
C GLN A 18 -13.64 18.55 8.08
N PRO A 19 -13.33 19.72 8.66
CA PRO A 19 -12.86 20.88 7.85
C PRO A 19 -11.63 20.58 6.99
N TYR A 20 -10.68 19.78 7.51
CA TYR A 20 -9.49 19.46 6.73
C TYR A 20 -9.82 18.70 5.45
N TYR A 21 -10.83 17.82 5.49
CA TYR A 21 -11.20 17.01 4.33
C TYR A 21 -11.81 17.87 3.22
N ALA A 22 -12.67 18.82 3.56
CA ALA A 22 -13.22 19.74 2.58
C ALA A 22 -12.12 20.53 1.86
N LYS A 23 -11.13 21.00 2.62
CA LYS A 23 -9.95 21.70 2.06
C LYS A 23 -9.09 20.78 1.20
N LEU A 24 -8.82 19.56 1.67
CA LEU A 24 -8.08 18.53 0.94
C LEU A 24 -8.76 18.22 -0.40
N TYR A 25 -10.06 17.94 -0.37
CA TYR A 25 -10.83 17.62 -1.57
C TYR A 25 -10.77 18.76 -2.58
N LYS A 26 -11.00 20.00 -2.15
CA LYS A 26 -10.91 21.18 -3.02
C LYS A 26 -9.52 21.31 -3.65
N THR A 27 -8.48 21.17 -2.86
CA THR A 27 -7.09 21.26 -3.33
C THR A 27 -6.79 20.17 -4.36
N VAL A 28 -7.14 18.92 -4.08
CA VAL A 28 -6.90 17.79 -4.98
C VAL A 28 -7.66 17.95 -6.29
N MET A 29 -8.94 18.35 -6.23
CA MET A 29 -9.73 18.57 -7.44
C MET A 29 -9.14 19.69 -8.31
N GLN A 30 -8.72 20.79 -7.71
CA GLN A 30 -8.08 21.88 -8.42
C GLN A 30 -6.76 21.42 -9.05
N GLU A 31 -5.96 20.63 -8.35
CA GLU A 31 -4.70 20.08 -8.88
C GLU A 31 -4.95 19.18 -10.11
N TYR A 32 -5.96 18.31 -10.06
CA TYR A 32 -6.32 17.49 -11.23
C TYR A 32 -6.78 18.33 -12.44
N GLN A 33 -7.41 19.46 -12.21
CA GLN A 33 -7.87 20.36 -13.29
C GLN A 33 -6.75 21.17 -13.90
N THR A 34 -5.72 21.53 -13.15
CA THR A 34 -4.70 22.50 -13.55
C THR A 34 -3.32 21.90 -13.76
N ARG A 35 -3.07 20.66 -13.32
CA ARG A 35 -1.77 19.99 -13.39
C ARG A 35 -1.94 18.53 -13.74
N LYS A 36 -0.84 17.90 -14.14
CA LYS A 36 -0.80 16.45 -14.30
C LYS A 36 -0.54 15.82 -12.93
N ILE A 37 -1.49 15.02 -12.47
CA ILE A 37 -1.51 14.39 -11.15
C ILE A 37 -1.54 12.86 -11.32
N PHE A 38 -0.84 12.15 -10.45
CA PHE A 38 -0.88 10.70 -10.35
C PHE A 38 -1.38 10.24 -8.98
N PRO A 39 -2.04 9.09 -8.90
CA PRO A 39 -2.53 8.27 -10.01
C PRO A 39 -3.67 8.97 -10.76
N PRO A 40 -4.17 8.40 -11.88
CA PRO A 40 -5.43 8.87 -12.46
C PRO A 40 -6.52 8.97 -11.39
N ALA A 41 -7.40 9.96 -11.49
CA ALA A 41 -8.38 10.24 -10.44
C ALA A 41 -9.24 9.03 -10.06
N ASP A 42 -9.58 8.17 -11.02
CA ASP A 42 -10.37 6.98 -10.76
C ASP A 42 -9.61 5.90 -9.97
N ASP A 43 -8.29 5.97 -9.93
CA ASP A 43 -7.44 4.99 -9.24
C ASP A 43 -7.02 5.45 -7.83
N MET A 44 -7.38 6.66 -7.43
CA MET A 44 -6.89 7.30 -6.21
C MET A 44 -7.17 6.47 -4.94
N PHE A 45 -8.33 5.82 -4.87
CA PHE A 45 -8.76 5.00 -3.72
C PHE A 45 -8.65 3.49 -3.96
N ASN A 46 -7.88 3.04 -4.96
CA ASN A 46 -7.81 1.64 -5.32
C ASN A 46 -7.36 0.74 -4.17
N ALA A 47 -6.47 1.19 -3.29
CA ALA A 47 -6.08 0.41 -2.13
C ALA A 47 -7.30 -0.02 -1.29
N PHE A 48 -8.23 0.91 -1.08
CA PHE A 48 -9.46 0.65 -0.33
C PHE A 48 -10.47 -0.17 -1.14
N HIS A 49 -10.57 0.06 -2.44
CA HIS A 49 -11.51 -0.65 -3.30
C HIS A 49 -11.12 -2.11 -3.49
N PHE A 50 -9.84 -2.40 -3.66
CA PHE A 50 -9.36 -3.77 -3.87
C PHE A 50 -9.32 -4.58 -2.57
N THR A 51 -9.19 -3.91 -1.43
CA THR A 51 -9.10 -4.58 -0.12
C THR A 51 -10.10 -3.96 0.85
N PRO A 52 -11.37 -4.43 0.85
CA PRO A 52 -12.36 -4.00 1.83
C PRO A 52 -11.87 -4.20 3.27
N LEU A 53 -12.33 -3.36 4.19
CA LEU A 53 -11.86 -3.36 5.57
C LEU A 53 -11.91 -4.75 6.22
N SER A 54 -13.02 -5.48 6.07
CA SER A 54 -13.19 -6.81 6.66
C SER A 54 -12.24 -7.87 6.10
N GLN A 55 -11.63 -7.63 4.95
CA GLN A 55 -10.73 -8.55 4.27
C GLN A 55 -9.25 -8.26 4.52
N VAL A 56 -8.92 -7.14 5.16
CA VAL A 56 -7.53 -6.78 5.44
C VAL A 56 -6.89 -7.78 6.39
N LYS A 57 -5.84 -8.45 5.94
CA LYS A 57 -4.97 -9.35 6.72
C LYS A 57 -3.59 -8.75 6.95
N VAL A 58 -3.10 -7.99 5.98
CA VAL A 58 -1.77 -7.40 5.98
C VAL A 58 -1.87 -5.95 5.53
N VAL A 59 -1.11 -5.07 6.15
CA VAL A 59 -1.00 -3.66 5.76
C VAL A 59 0.44 -3.38 5.42
N ILE A 60 0.68 -2.85 4.22
CA ILE A 60 1.97 -2.30 3.81
C ILE A 60 1.77 -0.80 3.62
N LEU A 61 2.60 0.01 4.30
CA LEU A 61 2.54 1.47 4.19
C LEU A 61 3.62 1.98 3.26
N GLY A 62 3.21 2.71 2.22
CA GLY A 62 4.09 3.50 1.38
C GLY A 62 4.00 4.98 1.73
N GLN A 63 4.74 5.83 1.01
CA GLN A 63 4.75 7.28 1.23
C GLN A 63 3.80 8.00 0.26
N ASP A 64 4.26 8.27 -0.94
CA ASP A 64 3.45 8.87 -2.01
C ASP A 64 3.50 8.01 -3.29
N PRO A 65 2.58 8.24 -4.24
CA PRO A 65 2.56 7.47 -5.48
C PRO A 65 3.82 7.65 -6.32
N HIS A 66 4.08 6.69 -7.20
CA HIS A 66 5.07 6.87 -8.25
C HIS A 66 4.71 8.10 -9.10
N HIS A 67 5.70 8.96 -9.38
CA HIS A 67 5.46 10.26 -10.01
C HIS A 67 5.84 10.33 -11.50
N ASN A 68 6.25 9.22 -12.09
CA ASN A 68 6.54 9.13 -13.52
C ASN A 68 5.34 8.60 -14.30
N ASP A 69 5.29 8.93 -15.59
CA ASP A 69 4.16 8.58 -16.46
C ASP A 69 3.90 7.06 -16.48
N GLY A 70 2.64 6.70 -16.40
CA GLY A 70 2.17 5.33 -16.60
C GLY A 70 2.44 4.36 -15.44
N GLN A 71 3.02 4.79 -14.33
CA GLN A 71 3.37 3.90 -13.21
C GLN A 71 2.23 3.70 -12.21
N ALA A 72 1.78 4.77 -11.56
CA ALA A 72 0.86 4.70 -10.42
C ALA A 72 -0.55 4.26 -10.80
N HIS A 73 -1.14 3.41 -9.96
CA HIS A 73 -2.54 2.99 -10.09
C HIS A 73 -3.24 2.83 -8.72
N GLY A 74 -2.73 3.46 -7.68
CA GLY A 74 -3.39 3.54 -6.37
C GLY A 74 -2.96 2.50 -5.33
N LEU A 75 -1.99 1.65 -5.63
CA LEU A 75 -1.40 0.69 -4.68
C LEU A 75 0.06 1.04 -4.44
N CYS A 76 0.49 1.12 -3.19
CA CYS A 76 1.89 1.42 -2.90
C CYS A 76 2.82 0.33 -3.46
N PHE A 77 4.01 0.75 -3.92
CA PHE A 77 5.03 -0.08 -4.59
C PHE A 77 4.61 -0.66 -5.95
N SER A 78 3.32 -0.82 -6.22
CA SER A 78 2.82 -1.41 -7.46
C SER A 78 2.89 -0.44 -8.63
N VAL A 79 3.15 -0.98 -9.81
CA VAL A 79 3.08 -0.25 -11.08
C VAL A 79 2.19 -0.99 -12.07
N LYS A 80 1.77 -0.30 -13.13
CA LYS A 80 1.03 -0.94 -14.23
C LYS A 80 1.90 -2.00 -14.91
N ARG A 81 1.26 -3.00 -15.54
CA ARG A 81 1.92 -4.20 -16.10
C ARG A 81 3.01 -3.89 -17.12
N ASP A 82 2.85 -2.84 -17.91
CA ASP A 82 3.70 -2.56 -19.08
C ASP A 82 4.85 -1.60 -18.80
N VAL A 83 5.06 -1.23 -17.55
CA VAL A 83 6.18 -0.37 -17.16
C VAL A 83 7.25 -1.18 -16.44
N GLU A 84 8.47 -0.66 -16.48
CA GLU A 84 9.61 -1.26 -15.80
C GLU A 84 9.36 -1.37 -14.28
N VAL A 85 9.78 -2.48 -13.69
CA VAL A 85 9.69 -2.71 -12.24
C VAL A 85 10.60 -1.71 -11.51
N PRO A 86 10.04 -0.86 -10.61
CA PRO A 86 10.84 0.12 -9.91
C PRO A 86 11.89 -0.52 -8.98
N PRO A 87 12.98 0.20 -8.67
CA PRO A 87 14.09 -0.34 -7.89
C PRO A 87 13.70 -0.91 -6.52
N SER A 88 12.80 -0.24 -5.79
CA SER A 88 12.34 -0.76 -4.49
C SER A 88 11.58 -2.08 -4.65
N LEU A 89 10.77 -2.21 -5.69
CA LEU A 89 10.02 -3.44 -5.96
C LEU A 89 10.94 -4.58 -6.45
N VAL A 90 11.98 -4.26 -7.20
CA VAL A 90 13.05 -5.22 -7.54
C VAL A 90 13.62 -5.84 -6.26
N ASN A 91 13.90 -5.03 -5.25
CA ASN A 91 14.42 -5.49 -3.97
C ASN A 91 13.39 -6.28 -3.15
N ILE A 92 12.12 -5.89 -3.20
CA ILE A 92 11.03 -6.67 -2.59
C ILE A 92 10.98 -8.07 -3.24
N TYR A 93 11.05 -8.16 -4.56
CA TYR A 93 11.07 -9.44 -5.27
C TYR A 93 12.30 -10.29 -4.95
N GLN A 94 13.46 -9.65 -4.78
CA GLN A 94 14.68 -10.36 -4.36
C GLN A 94 14.52 -10.98 -2.96
N GLU A 95 13.94 -10.23 -2.01
CA GLU A 95 13.66 -10.75 -0.67
C GLU A 95 12.64 -11.88 -0.72
N LEU A 96 11.59 -11.77 -1.53
CA LEU A 96 10.63 -12.85 -1.75
C LEU A 96 11.28 -14.11 -2.30
N HIS A 97 12.20 -13.95 -3.25
CA HIS A 97 12.97 -15.07 -3.80
C HIS A 97 13.81 -15.75 -2.71
N ASP A 98 14.52 -14.98 -1.93
CA ASP A 98 15.41 -15.49 -0.89
C ASP A 98 14.62 -16.09 0.31
N ASP A 99 13.47 -15.51 0.65
CA ASP A 99 12.65 -15.93 1.78
C ASP A 99 11.76 -17.14 1.46
N LEU A 100 11.08 -17.12 0.33
CA LEU A 100 10.05 -18.10 -0.01
C LEU A 100 10.31 -18.91 -1.28
N GLY A 101 11.41 -18.63 -2.00
CA GLY A 101 11.74 -19.32 -3.25
C GLY A 101 10.86 -18.88 -4.43
N CYS A 102 10.18 -17.74 -4.35
CA CYS A 102 9.43 -17.21 -5.47
C CYS A 102 10.35 -16.92 -6.66
N TYR A 103 9.89 -17.15 -7.89
CA TYR A 103 10.63 -16.66 -9.05
C TYR A 103 10.42 -15.14 -9.19
N ILE A 104 11.39 -14.48 -9.83
CA ILE A 104 11.34 -13.03 -10.07
C ILE A 104 10.39 -12.76 -11.23
N PRO A 105 9.26 -12.05 -11.01
CA PRO A 105 8.31 -11.79 -12.09
C PRO A 105 8.81 -10.75 -13.09
N ASP A 106 8.22 -10.75 -14.29
CA ASP A 106 8.55 -9.79 -15.35
C ASP A 106 7.72 -8.49 -15.31
N ASN A 107 6.95 -8.29 -14.25
CA ASN A 107 6.11 -7.12 -14.07
C ASN A 107 5.96 -6.74 -12.61
N GLY A 108 5.52 -5.51 -12.34
CA GLY A 108 5.32 -4.99 -10.99
C GLY A 108 3.85 -4.74 -10.62
N TYR A 109 2.92 -5.47 -11.22
CA TYR A 109 1.48 -5.29 -10.97
C TYR A 109 1.02 -6.16 -9.81
N LEU A 110 0.76 -5.54 -8.65
CA LEU A 110 0.57 -6.24 -7.37
C LEU A 110 -0.90 -6.44 -6.97
N GLU A 111 -1.84 -6.30 -7.89
CA GLU A 111 -3.27 -6.44 -7.59
C GLU A 111 -3.62 -7.80 -6.95
N LYS A 112 -2.92 -8.87 -7.31
CA LYS A 112 -3.10 -10.19 -6.71
C LYS A 112 -2.91 -10.17 -5.19
N TRP A 113 -1.95 -9.42 -4.68
CA TRP A 113 -1.77 -9.27 -3.24
C TRP A 113 -2.95 -8.54 -2.61
N ALA A 114 -3.39 -7.44 -3.22
CA ALA A 114 -4.52 -6.66 -2.73
C ALA A 114 -5.79 -7.50 -2.60
N LYS A 115 -6.08 -8.31 -3.60
CA LYS A 115 -7.25 -9.19 -3.62
C LYS A 115 -7.21 -10.31 -2.58
N GLN A 116 -6.06 -10.61 -2.03
CA GLN A 116 -5.90 -11.58 -0.95
C GLN A 116 -5.96 -10.96 0.44
N GLY A 117 -6.13 -9.64 0.56
CA GLY A 117 -6.21 -8.96 1.83
C GLY A 117 -4.97 -8.17 2.22
N VAL A 118 -4.07 -7.89 1.28
CA VAL A 118 -2.93 -7.01 1.50
C VAL A 118 -3.32 -5.59 1.14
N LEU A 119 -3.58 -4.75 2.13
CA LEU A 119 -3.84 -3.32 1.94
C LEU A 119 -2.51 -2.61 1.69
N MET A 120 -2.31 -2.16 0.46
CA MET A 120 -1.10 -1.43 0.05
C MET A 120 -1.40 0.07 -0.01
N LEU A 121 -1.24 0.72 1.12
CA LEU A 121 -1.68 2.09 1.34
C LEU A 121 -0.52 3.07 1.36
N ASN A 122 -0.50 4.03 0.42
CA ASN A 122 0.33 5.21 0.55
C ASN A 122 -0.28 6.17 1.59
N THR A 123 0.55 6.81 2.40
CA THR A 123 0.07 7.80 3.38
C THR A 123 -0.35 9.11 2.72
N VAL A 124 0.17 9.40 1.52
CA VAL A 124 -0.25 10.49 0.64
C VAL A 124 -0.76 9.86 -0.66
N LEU A 125 -2.00 10.13 -1.05
CA LEU A 125 -2.65 9.36 -2.12
C LEU A 125 -2.49 9.96 -3.52
N THR A 126 -1.96 11.18 -3.62
CA THR A 126 -1.76 11.87 -4.90
C THR A 126 -0.37 12.51 -4.96
N VAL A 127 0.09 12.78 -6.17
CA VAL A 127 1.38 13.43 -6.40
C VAL A 127 1.35 14.18 -7.74
N ARG A 128 2.04 15.32 -7.83
CA ARG A 128 2.27 15.98 -9.11
C ARG A 128 3.27 15.20 -9.94
N ALA A 129 3.03 15.13 -11.25
CA ALA A 129 3.95 14.49 -12.19
C ALA A 129 5.38 15.02 -12.01
N HIS A 130 6.33 14.09 -11.89
CA HIS A 130 7.77 14.34 -11.76
C HIS A 130 8.19 15.16 -10.51
N GLN A 131 7.31 15.29 -9.52
CA GLN A 131 7.57 16.07 -8.31
C GLN A 131 7.27 15.23 -7.06
N ALA A 132 8.21 14.39 -6.65
CA ALA A 132 8.09 13.59 -5.42
C ALA A 132 7.76 14.49 -4.22
N ASN A 133 6.90 14.00 -3.34
CA ASN A 133 6.47 14.68 -2.11
C ASN A 133 5.68 15.99 -2.34
N SER A 134 5.24 16.29 -3.56
CA SER A 134 4.57 17.55 -3.88
C SER A 134 3.22 17.75 -3.20
N HIS A 135 2.53 16.68 -2.82
CA HIS A 135 1.25 16.75 -2.08
C HIS A 135 1.40 16.40 -0.59
N ARG A 136 2.63 16.35 -0.10
CA ARG A 136 2.88 16.18 1.33
C ARG A 136 2.33 17.38 2.10
N GLY A 137 1.62 17.14 3.19
CA GLY A 137 1.11 18.20 4.08
C GLY A 137 -0.17 18.88 3.61
N ILE A 138 -0.81 18.43 2.53
CA ILE A 138 -2.10 19.02 2.09
C ILE A 138 -3.33 18.44 2.80
N GLY A 139 -3.14 17.36 3.59
CA GLY A 139 -4.20 16.74 4.40
C GLY A 139 -4.34 15.23 4.23
N TRP A 140 -3.68 14.61 3.25
CA TRP A 140 -3.76 13.16 3.07
C TRP A 140 -3.32 12.37 4.29
N GLU A 141 -2.26 12.82 4.98
CA GLU A 141 -1.72 12.11 6.13
C GLU A 141 -2.77 11.99 7.25
N GLN A 142 -3.58 13.03 7.47
CA GLN A 142 -4.65 13.00 8.44
C GLN A 142 -5.75 11.99 8.06
N PHE A 143 -6.08 11.91 6.79
CA PHE A 143 -7.06 10.96 6.26
C PHE A 143 -6.56 9.51 6.39
N THR A 144 -5.35 9.24 5.96
CA THR A 144 -4.76 7.89 6.04
C THR A 144 -4.46 7.48 7.48
N ASP A 145 -4.11 8.41 8.36
CA ASP A 145 -4.00 8.13 9.79
C ASP A 145 -5.33 7.65 10.38
N ALA A 146 -6.44 8.22 9.95
CA ALA A 146 -7.77 7.72 10.36
C ALA A 146 -7.98 6.27 9.93
N ALA A 147 -7.59 5.92 8.71
CA ALA A 147 -7.67 4.54 8.23
C ALA A 147 -6.78 3.59 9.08
N ILE A 148 -5.57 4.02 9.42
CA ILE A 148 -4.67 3.24 10.27
C ILE A 148 -5.25 3.01 11.66
N ARG A 149 -5.89 4.03 12.28
CA ARG A 149 -6.56 3.88 13.56
C ARG A 149 -7.71 2.88 13.48
N ILE A 150 -8.51 2.93 12.43
CA ILE A 150 -9.60 1.97 12.20
C ILE A 150 -9.05 0.54 12.12
N LEU A 151 -7.95 0.35 11.40
CA LEU A 151 -7.28 -0.95 11.30
C LEU A 151 -6.76 -1.44 12.64
N ASN A 152 -6.16 -0.55 13.44
CA ASN A 152 -5.69 -0.89 14.77
C ASN A 152 -6.83 -1.36 15.69
N GLU A 153 -8.02 -0.78 15.56
CA GLU A 153 -9.18 -1.07 16.41
C GLU A 153 -9.90 -2.37 16.03
N GLN A 154 -9.51 -3.02 14.93
CA GLN A 154 -10.16 -4.27 14.52
C GLN A 154 -9.91 -5.38 15.55
N ASP A 155 -10.98 -6.09 15.91
CA ASP A 155 -10.93 -7.18 16.88
C ASP A 155 -10.56 -8.51 16.21
N ARG A 156 -9.46 -8.51 15.48
CA ARG A 156 -8.91 -9.66 14.77
C ARG A 156 -7.44 -9.40 14.42
N PRO A 157 -6.64 -10.47 14.18
CA PRO A 157 -5.23 -10.30 13.86
C PRO A 157 -5.00 -9.64 12.51
N ILE A 158 -4.11 -8.64 12.49
CA ILE A 158 -3.63 -7.99 11.26
C ILE A 158 -2.11 -7.85 11.38
N VAL A 159 -1.40 -8.05 10.27
CA VAL A 159 0.05 -7.85 10.19
C VAL A 159 0.33 -6.49 9.58
N PHE A 160 1.16 -5.68 10.24
CA PHE A 160 1.61 -4.39 9.72
C PHE A 160 3.09 -4.50 9.33
N LEU A 161 3.39 -4.27 8.06
CA LEU A 161 4.76 -4.24 7.54
C LEU A 161 5.19 -2.78 7.42
N LEU A 162 6.10 -2.36 8.29
CA LEU A 162 6.57 -0.98 8.39
C LEU A 162 8.01 -0.88 7.90
N TRP A 163 8.17 -0.48 6.65
CA TRP A 163 9.46 -0.40 5.98
C TRP A 163 9.94 1.06 5.89
N GLY A 164 11.03 1.32 6.58
CA GLY A 164 11.62 2.64 6.64
C GLY A 164 11.01 3.52 7.75
N ARG A 165 11.71 4.59 8.06
CA ARG A 165 11.37 5.45 9.20
C ARG A 165 9.98 6.09 9.12
N PRO A 166 9.54 6.67 7.96
CA PRO A 166 8.21 7.26 7.90
C PRO A 166 7.09 6.27 8.22
N ALA A 167 7.17 5.03 7.74
CA ALA A 167 6.21 3.98 8.07
C ALA A 167 6.32 3.59 9.56
N GLN A 168 7.52 3.44 10.07
CA GLN A 168 7.78 3.06 11.48
C GLN A 168 7.26 4.10 12.47
N MET A 169 7.18 5.37 12.08
CA MET A 169 6.58 6.42 12.92
C MET A 169 5.10 6.17 13.20
N LYS A 170 4.41 5.40 12.37
CA LYS A 170 3.01 5.02 12.59
C LYS A 170 2.83 3.96 13.67
N LYS A 171 3.91 3.30 14.11
CA LYS A 171 3.88 2.30 15.18
C LYS A 171 3.27 2.84 16.47
N SER A 172 3.45 4.13 16.78
CA SER A 172 2.86 4.75 17.97
C SER A 172 1.32 4.71 17.98
N MET A 173 0.69 4.51 16.82
CA MET A 173 -0.75 4.38 16.67
C MET A 173 -1.23 2.92 16.80
N LEU A 174 -0.33 1.97 16.84
CA LEU A 174 -0.62 0.54 16.77
C LEU A 174 -0.38 -0.10 18.14
N ASN A 175 -1.42 -0.14 18.96
CA ASN A 175 -1.36 -0.61 20.35
C ASN A 175 -2.22 -1.85 20.63
N ASN A 176 -2.86 -2.42 19.61
CA ASN A 176 -3.69 -3.60 19.77
C ASN A 176 -2.81 -4.86 19.79
N PRO A 177 -2.81 -5.62 20.91
CA PRO A 177 -1.93 -6.78 21.06
C PRO A 177 -2.28 -7.96 20.13
N LYS A 178 -3.43 -7.95 19.47
CA LYS A 178 -3.79 -8.97 18.49
C LYS A 178 -2.99 -8.87 17.20
N HIS A 179 -2.43 -7.68 16.91
CA HIS A 179 -1.70 -7.42 15.67
C HIS A 179 -0.23 -7.78 15.79
N LEU A 180 0.36 -8.16 14.67
CA LEU A 180 1.80 -8.34 14.52
C LEU A 180 2.37 -7.11 13.78
N ILE A 181 3.39 -6.48 14.35
CA ILE A 181 4.09 -5.35 13.74
C ILE A 181 5.51 -5.78 13.41
N LEU A 182 5.85 -5.75 12.13
CA LEU A 182 7.18 -6.09 11.63
C LEU A 182 7.83 -4.85 11.04
N GLU A 183 9.04 -4.55 11.48
CA GLU A 183 9.81 -3.38 11.06
C GLU A 183 11.07 -3.81 10.33
N ALA A 184 11.42 -3.09 9.27
CA ALA A 184 12.67 -3.25 8.54
C ALA A 184 13.06 -1.93 7.88
N PRO A 185 14.34 -1.76 7.49
CA PRO A 185 14.72 -0.65 6.61
C PRO A 185 13.91 -0.67 5.32
N HIS A 186 13.80 0.47 4.66
CA HIS A 186 13.07 0.59 3.40
C HIS A 186 13.73 -0.26 2.30
N PRO A 187 12.95 -0.89 1.40
CA PRO A 187 13.50 -1.71 0.30
C PRO A 187 14.22 -0.92 -0.80
N SER A 188 14.27 0.42 -0.72
CA SER A 188 15.05 1.24 -1.63
C SER A 188 16.50 0.74 -1.71
N PRO A 189 17.17 0.84 -2.89
CA PRO A 189 18.59 0.56 -3.02
C PRO A 189 19.48 1.32 -2.02
N LEU A 190 19.01 2.47 -1.52
CA LEU A 190 19.74 3.27 -0.54
C LEU A 190 19.79 2.64 0.86
N SER A 191 18.90 1.71 1.19
CA SER A 191 18.73 1.18 2.55
C SER A 191 18.48 -0.32 2.65
N ALA A 192 18.15 -1.00 1.55
CA ALA A 192 17.77 -2.41 1.58
C ALA A 192 18.86 -3.32 2.20
N TYR A 193 20.12 -3.02 1.96
CA TYR A 193 21.25 -3.78 2.50
C TYR A 193 21.49 -3.55 4.00
N ARG A 194 20.77 -2.64 4.63
CA ARG A 194 20.87 -2.37 6.06
C ARG A 194 19.94 -3.22 6.90
N GLY A 195 19.23 -4.18 6.29
CA GLY A 195 18.37 -5.10 7.03
C GLY A 195 16.99 -5.37 6.42
N PHE A 196 16.65 -4.80 5.25
CA PHE A 196 15.48 -5.25 4.50
C PHE A 196 15.75 -6.66 3.92
N PHE A 197 16.87 -6.83 3.25
CA PHE A 197 17.30 -8.16 2.83
C PHE A 197 17.59 -9.02 4.07
N GLY A 198 16.95 -10.18 4.13
CA GLY A 198 17.03 -11.09 5.26
C GLY A 198 16.02 -10.81 6.36
N CYS A 199 15.07 -9.88 6.17
CA CYS A 199 14.03 -9.59 7.17
C CYS A 199 13.00 -10.72 7.30
N HIS A 200 12.81 -11.54 6.28
CA HIS A 200 11.86 -12.65 6.24
C HIS A 200 10.41 -12.24 6.55
N HIS A 201 10.04 -11.03 6.23
CA HIS A 201 8.71 -10.51 6.55
C HIS A 201 7.58 -11.31 5.90
N PHE A 202 7.82 -11.88 4.71
CA PHE A 202 6.79 -12.60 3.97
C PHE A 202 6.50 -13.97 4.60
N SER A 203 7.51 -14.72 4.97
CA SER A 203 7.35 -16.00 5.68
C SER A 203 6.83 -15.79 7.10
N LYS A 204 7.33 -14.77 7.81
CA LYS A 204 6.82 -14.42 9.16
C LYS A 204 5.36 -14.02 9.14
N THR A 205 4.93 -13.27 8.13
CA THR A 205 3.52 -12.91 7.92
C THR A 205 2.66 -14.16 7.75
N ASN A 206 3.06 -15.06 6.86
CA ASN A 206 2.30 -16.28 6.59
C ASN A 206 2.26 -17.21 7.79
N GLU A 207 3.35 -17.34 8.52
CA GLU A 207 3.38 -18.11 9.77
C GLU A 207 2.37 -17.57 10.79
N PHE A 208 2.37 -16.26 11.00
CA PHE A 208 1.42 -15.59 11.91
C PHE A 208 -0.04 -15.79 11.46
N LEU A 209 -0.33 -15.64 10.17
CA LEU A 209 -1.67 -15.82 9.63
C LEU A 209 -2.17 -17.26 9.88
N VAL A 210 -1.35 -18.25 9.56
CA VAL A 210 -1.69 -19.67 9.77
C VAL A 210 -1.89 -19.98 11.24
N GLN A 211 -1.06 -19.48 12.13
CA GLN A 211 -1.19 -19.64 13.57
C GLN A 211 -2.52 -19.08 14.12
N ASN A 212 -3.09 -18.09 13.43
CA ASN A 212 -4.35 -17.44 13.78
C ASN A 212 -5.55 -17.98 12.97
N GLY A 213 -5.38 -19.11 12.28
CA GLY A 213 -6.46 -19.76 11.52
C GLY A 213 -6.84 -19.04 10.22
N LEU A 214 -5.96 -18.20 9.70
CA LEU A 214 -6.16 -17.45 8.46
C LEU A 214 -5.33 -18.06 7.32
N ASP A 215 -5.84 -17.95 6.10
CA ASP A 215 -5.10 -18.40 4.93
C ASP A 215 -3.83 -17.55 4.74
N PRO A 216 -2.69 -18.18 4.43
CA PRO A 216 -1.46 -17.45 4.10
C PRO A 216 -1.64 -16.68 2.79
N ILE A 217 -0.80 -15.68 2.57
CA ILE A 217 -0.76 -14.94 1.30
C ILE A 217 0.08 -15.74 0.31
N ASP A 218 -0.46 -15.93 -0.90
CA ASP A 218 0.31 -16.35 -2.06
C ASP A 218 1.02 -15.11 -2.63
N TRP A 219 2.31 -14.98 -2.29
CA TRP A 219 3.10 -13.80 -2.65
C TRP A 219 3.64 -13.84 -4.08
N GLN A 220 3.53 -14.98 -4.77
CA GLN A 220 4.03 -15.07 -6.15
C GLN A 220 3.18 -14.20 -7.08
N ILE A 221 3.82 -13.26 -7.75
CA ILE A 221 3.23 -12.55 -8.89
C ILE A 221 3.59 -13.31 -10.14
N GLU A 222 2.60 -13.68 -10.94
CA GLU A 222 2.82 -14.40 -12.18
C GLU A 222 3.40 -13.49 -13.27
N ASN A 223 4.09 -14.08 -14.23
CA ASN A 223 4.53 -13.38 -15.43
C ASN A 223 3.33 -12.93 -16.27
N LYS A 224 3.52 -11.89 -17.09
CA LYS A 224 2.45 -11.31 -17.91
C LYS A 224 1.71 -12.34 -18.77
N ALA A 225 2.44 -13.24 -19.40
CA ALA A 225 1.85 -14.28 -20.23
C ALA A 225 0.90 -15.22 -19.46
N GLU A 226 1.18 -15.48 -18.18
CA GLU A 226 0.32 -16.30 -17.33
C GLU A 226 -0.91 -15.53 -16.83
N GLN A 227 -0.79 -14.20 -16.65
CA GLN A 227 -1.91 -13.35 -16.26
C GLN A 227 -2.95 -13.24 -17.37
N GLU A 228 -2.51 -13.07 -18.62
CA GLU A 228 -3.40 -12.98 -19.79
C GLU A 228 -4.22 -14.25 -20.03
N ASN A 229 -3.72 -15.41 -19.64
CA ASN A 229 -4.43 -16.68 -19.79
C ASN A 229 -5.52 -16.90 -18.72
N LYS A 230 -5.63 -16.04 -17.72
CA LYS A 230 -6.60 -16.13 -16.61
C LYS A 230 -7.77 -15.16 -16.74
N GLU A 231 -7.69 -14.21 -17.68
CA GLU A 231 -8.75 -13.25 -18.03
C GLU A 231 -9.61 -13.79 -19.17
#